data_0c1f20fb8c4b04fdaea4394cc93fabc7
#
_entry.id   0c1f20fb8c4b04fdaea4394cc93fabc7
#
_cell.length_a   1.000
_cell.length_b   1.000
_cell.length_c   1.000
_cell.angle_alpha   90.00
_cell.angle_beta   90.00
_cell.angle_gamma   90.00
#
_symmetry.space_group_name_H-M   'P 1'
#
loop_
_entity.id
_entity.type
_entity.pdbx_description
1 polymer ?
#
loop_
_entity_poly.entity_id
_entity_poly.type
_entity_poly.pdbx_seq_one_letter_code
_entity_poly.pdbx_strand_id
1 'polypeptide(L)'
;MALRRWFYEWLWEMENEIRSLIPMVYYHVWDNYPYPIYNKKWYDSTDIIASISKVTHDIVNNVSPDVEGYYIPHAVNEEVFKKLTKEQIKDFKDDHLGKDNDKMIFFWNNRNARRKQSGSLLMWFSEFADEVGPENVNLIMHTDPHDPMGQDLETLMVDHGIADGRVSISKEKVPSELGLEHWNLFHAVLQSLLI
;
A
#
# COMPACT_ATOMS: atom_id res chain seq x y z
N MET A 1 -8.33 -3.13 -10.30
CA MET A 1 -8.95 -1.86 -9.87
C MET A 1 -10.21 -1.47 -10.63
N ALA A 2 -10.63 -2.23 -11.60
CA ALA A 2 -11.92 -2.08 -12.31
C ALA A 2 -13.17 -2.16 -11.37
N LEU A 3 -13.03 -2.76 -10.19
CA LEU A 3 -14.13 -3.03 -9.26
C LEU A 3 -14.81 -1.79 -8.67
N ARG A 4 -14.12 -0.66 -8.52
CA ARG A 4 -14.73 0.54 -7.93
C ARG A 4 -15.71 1.26 -8.86
N ARG A 5 -15.51 1.16 -10.17
CA ARG A 5 -16.41 1.74 -11.18
C ARG A 5 -17.82 1.17 -11.07
N TRP A 6 -17.97 -0.13 -10.84
CA TRP A 6 -19.26 -0.81 -10.78
C TRP A 6 -20.16 -0.31 -9.65
N PHE A 7 -19.58 0.17 -8.56
CA PHE A 7 -20.36 0.73 -7.44
C PHE A 7 -20.93 2.12 -7.75
N TYR A 8 -20.38 2.83 -8.74
CA TYR A 8 -20.74 4.20 -9.06
C TYR A 8 -21.21 4.36 -10.52
N GLU A 9 -21.50 3.29 -11.24
CA GLU A 9 -21.92 3.32 -12.64
C GLU A 9 -23.20 4.15 -12.82
N TRP A 10 -24.09 4.12 -11.86
CA TRP A 10 -25.30 4.93 -11.79
C TRP A 10 -25.03 6.45 -11.89
N LEU A 11 -23.89 6.95 -11.40
CA LEU A 11 -23.53 8.37 -11.54
C LEU A 11 -23.33 8.75 -13.01
N TRP A 12 -22.69 7.89 -13.79
CA TRP A 12 -22.49 8.13 -15.21
C TRP A 12 -23.75 7.87 -16.04
N GLU A 13 -24.66 7.02 -15.59
CA GLU A 13 -25.98 6.85 -16.20
C GLU A 13 -26.84 8.12 -16.05
N MET A 14 -26.62 8.89 -14.99
CA MET A 14 -27.30 10.16 -14.71
C MET A 14 -26.48 11.40 -15.14
N GLU A 15 -25.45 11.24 -15.96
CA GLU A 15 -24.51 12.34 -16.27
C GLU A 15 -25.20 13.59 -16.81
N ASN A 16 -26.17 13.44 -17.70
CA ASN A 16 -26.87 14.58 -18.31
C ASN A 16 -27.65 15.42 -17.29
N GLU A 17 -28.20 14.78 -16.27
CA GLU A 17 -28.89 15.46 -15.19
C GLU A 17 -27.90 16.14 -14.24
N ILE A 18 -26.87 15.41 -13.83
CA ILE A 18 -25.87 15.89 -12.87
C ILE A 18 -25.08 17.06 -13.47
N ARG A 19 -24.53 16.89 -14.68
CA ARG A 19 -23.67 17.90 -15.34
C ARG A 19 -24.43 19.17 -15.72
N SER A 20 -25.76 19.10 -15.79
CA SER A 20 -26.57 20.30 -15.95
C SER A 20 -26.59 21.20 -14.71
N LEU A 21 -26.24 20.66 -13.54
CA LEU A 21 -26.30 21.32 -12.25
C LEU A 21 -24.92 21.58 -11.64
N ILE A 22 -24.01 20.58 -11.74
CA ILE A 22 -22.67 20.62 -11.18
C ILE A 22 -21.68 19.89 -12.08
N PRO A 23 -20.41 20.31 -12.17
CA PRO A 23 -19.40 19.58 -12.94
C PRO A 23 -19.08 18.22 -12.29
N MET A 24 -18.93 17.21 -13.10
CA MET A 24 -18.45 15.90 -12.68
C MET A 24 -16.93 15.83 -12.75
N VAL A 25 -16.30 15.60 -11.60
CA VAL A 25 -14.84 15.44 -11.47
C VAL A 25 -14.50 14.02 -11.06
N TYR A 26 -13.67 13.35 -11.84
CA TYR A 26 -13.27 11.97 -11.58
C TYR A 26 -11.80 11.90 -11.18
N TYR A 27 -11.52 11.55 -9.91
CA TYR A 27 -10.17 11.25 -9.47
C TYR A 27 -9.81 9.81 -9.85
N HIS A 28 -8.92 9.66 -10.85
CA HIS A 28 -8.72 8.41 -11.56
C HIS A 28 -7.40 7.74 -11.26
N VAL A 29 -7.46 6.41 -11.12
CA VAL A 29 -6.32 5.52 -10.91
C VAL A 29 -6.37 4.41 -11.96
N TRP A 30 -5.39 4.37 -12.85
CA TRP A 30 -5.23 3.31 -13.84
C TRP A 30 -3.76 3.18 -14.25
N ASP A 31 -3.25 1.97 -14.27
CA ASP A 31 -1.83 1.67 -14.49
C ASP A 31 -1.59 0.49 -15.45
N ASN A 32 -2.64 0.02 -16.14
CA ASN A 32 -2.57 -1.15 -17.01
C ASN A 32 -2.62 -0.80 -18.49
N TYR A 33 -1.83 -1.52 -19.26
CA TYR A 33 -1.87 -1.53 -20.74
C TYR A 33 -2.43 -2.87 -21.24
N PRO A 34 -3.00 -2.91 -22.47
CA PRO A 34 -3.16 -1.81 -23.42
C PRO A 34 -4.13 -0.73 -22.96
N TYR A 35 -4.14 0.41 -23.64
CA TYR A 35 -5.05 1.51 -23.34
C TYR A 35 -6.51 1.02 -23.21
N PRO A 36 -7.20 1.36 -22.11
CA PRO A 36 -8.55 0.86 -21.85
C PRO A 36 -9.61 1.62 -22.66
N ILE A 37 -9.65 1.41 -23.97
CA ILE A 37 -10.60 2.07 -24.89
C ILE A 37 -12.05 1.88 -24.43
N TYR A 38 -12.35 0.76 -23.79
CA TYR A 38 -13.66 0.52 -23.18
C TYR A 38 -14.03 1.50 -22.05
N ASN A 39 -13.07 2.28 -21.53
CA ASN A 39 -13.34 3.33 -20.56
C ASN A 39 -13.74 4.65 -21.21
N LYS A 40 -13.59 4.80 -22.53
CA LYS A 40 -13.83 6.07 -23.23
C LYS A 40 -15.19 6.69 -22.90
N LYS A 41 -16.26 5.90 -22.90
CA LYS A 41 -17.60 6.40 -22.59
C LYS A 41 -17.70 7.07 -21.21
N TRP A 42 -17.01 6.56 -20.21
CA TRP A 42 -17.01 7.16 -18.86
C TRP A 42 -16.09 8.37 -18.75
N TYR A 43 -15.00 8.38 -19.52
CA TYR A 43 -14.13 9.56 -19.56
C TYR A 43 -14.86 10.71 -20.24
N ASP A 44 -15.46 10.47 -21.40
CA ASP A 44 -16.21 11.48 -22.15
C ASP A 44 -17.45 12.00 -21.40
N SER A 45 -18.02 11.20 -20.51
CA SER A 45 -19.13 11.56 -19.61
C SER A 45 -18.70 12.31 -18.37
N THR A 46 -17.45 12.77 -18.30
CA THR A 46 -16.88 13.48 -17.14
C THR A 46 -16.32 14.82 -17.61
N ASP A 47 -16.53 15.89 -16.83
CA ASP A 47 -16.02 17.21 -17.19
C ASP A 47 -14.52 17.33 -16.97
N ILE A 48 -14.02 16.80 -15.84
CA ILE A 48 -12.60 16.87 -15.48
C ILE A 48 -12.13 15.51 -14.96
N ILE A 49 -10.96 15.05 -15.43
CA ILE A 49 -10.29 13.86 -14.88
C ILE A 49 -8.99 14.25 -14.19
N ALA A 50 -8.94 14.06 -12.88
CA ALA A 50 -7.74 14.21 -12.08
C ALA A 50 -6.99 12.88 -11.99
N SER A 51 -5.84 12.78 -12.63
CA SER A 51 -5.03 11.56 -12.72
C SER A 51 -4.00 11.49 -11.61
N ILE A 52 -3.97 10.38 -10.87
CA ILE A 52 -3.05 10.14 -9.75
C ILE A 52 -1.58 10.05 -10.16
N SER A 53 -1.30 9.59 -11.38
CA SER A 53 0.05 9.39 -11.89
C SER A 53 0.19 9.91 -13.32
N LYS A 54 1.44 10.13 -13.76
CA LYS A 54 1.74 10.50 -15.15
C LYS A 54 1.28 9.41 -16.11
N VAL A 55 1.41 8.14 -15.73
CA VAL A 55 0.92 6.99 -16.51
C VAL A 55 -0.60 7.06 -16.68
N THR A 56 -1.34 7.31 -15.59
CA THR A 56 -2.80 7.46 -15.66
C THR A 56 -3.19 8.65 -16.54
N HIS A 57 -2.47 9.77 -16.40
CA HIS A 57 -2.73 10.97 -17.20
C HIS A 57 -2.52 10.73 -18.70
N ASP A 58 -1.40 10.08 -19.04
CA ASP A 58 -1.11 9.69 -20.42
C ASP A 58 -2.18 8.74 -21.02
N ILE A 59 -2.61 7.76 -20.23
CA ILE A 59 -3.69 6.83 -20.61
C ILE A 59 -5.00 7.59 -20.90
N VAL A 60 -5.39 8.51 -20.02
CA VAL A 60 -6.62 9.31 -20.23
C VAL A 60 -6.52 10.14 -21.49
N ASN A 61 -5.42 10.83 -21.72
CA ASN A 61 -5.21 11.66 -22.92
C ASN A 61 -5.23 10.85 -24.22
N ASN A 62 -4.75 9.60 -24.18
CA ASN A 62 -4.79 8.72 -25.35
C ASN A 62 -6.17 8.10 -25.60
N VAL A 63 -6.96 7.86 -24.55
CA VAL A 63 -8.30 7.26 -24.69
C VAL A 63 -9.37 8.31 -24.98
N SER A 64 -9.28 9.48 -24.35
CA SER A 64 -10.26 10.59 -24.47
C SER A 64 -9.53 11.93 -24.48
N PRO A 65 -8.92 12.31 -25.62
CA PRO A 65 -8.10 13.51 -25.73
C PRO A 65 -8.89 14.82 -25.57
N ASP A 66 -10.20 14.78 -25.73
CA ASP A 66 -11.07 15.96 -25.63
C ASP A 66 -11.52 16.25 -24.19
N VAL A 67 -11.26 15.34 -23.24
CA VAL A 67 -11.61 15.53 -21.83
C VAL A 67 -10.53 16.35 -21.12
N GLU A 68 -10.96 17.34 -20.35
CA GLU A 68 -10.04 18.15 -19.55
C GLU A 68 -9.37 17.28 -18.47
N GLY A 69 -8.04 17.12 -18.56
CA GLY A 69 -7.26 16.22 -17.70
C GLY A 69 -6.18 16.96 -16.93
N TYR A 70 -6.08 16.65 -15.61
CA TYR A 70 -5.03 17.18 -14.73
C TYR A 70 -4.24 16.05 -14.07
N TYR A 71 -2.92 16.22 -14.00
CA TYR A 71 -2.08 15.36 -13.18
C TYR A 71 -2.08 15.88 -11.74
N ILE A 72 -2.73 15.17 -10.84
CA ILE A 72 -2.81 15.49 -9.41
C ILE A 72 -2.34 14.27 -8.61
N PRO A 73 -1.06 14.20 -8.24
CA PRO A 73 -0.52 13.07 -7.50
C PRO A 73 -1.09 13.02 -6.08
N HIS A 74 -1.02 11.84 -5.47
CA HIS A 74 -1.24 11.74 -4.03
C HIS A 74 -0.20 12.55 -3.28
N ALA A 75 -0.65 13.21 -2.23
CA ALA A 75 0.20 13.88 -1.27
C ALA A 75 0.12 13.17 0.09
N VAL A 76 1.14 13.37 0.90
CA VAL A 76 1.19 12.95 2.30
C VAL A 76 1.31 14.18 3.18
N ASN A 77 0.77 14.09 4.41
CA ASN A 77 0.94 15.17 5.38
C ASN A 77 2.38 15.16 5.89
N GLU A 78 3.16 16.19 5.56
CA GLU A 78 4.57 16.31 5.95
C GLU A 78 4.79 16.53 7.45
N GLU A 79 3.77 16.98 8.19
CA GLU A 79 3.84 17.07 9.64
C GLU A 79 3.86 15.67 10.29
N VAL A 80 3.18 14.72 9.68
CA VAL A 80 3.12 13.32 10.10
C VAL A 80 4.28 12.54 9.49
N PHE A 81 4.49 12.68 8.17
CA PHE A 81 5.49 11.96 7.40
C PHE A 81 6.78 12.75 7.30
N LYS A 82 7.47 12.91 8.41
CA LYS A 82 8.76 13.61 8.50
C LYS A 82 9.87 12.70 8.97
N LYS A 83 11.10 13.06 8.63
CA LYS A 83 12.28 12.34 9.10
C LYS A 83 12.39 12.40 10.62
N LEU A 84 12.49 11.24 11.25
CA LEU A 84 12.71 11.12 12.68
C LEU A 84 14.16 11.46 13.05
N THR A 85 14.37 11.91 14.29
CA THR A 85 15.72 12.09 14.82
C THR A 85 16.36 10.74 15.14
N LYS A 86 17.69 10.72 15.25
CA LYS A 86 18.41 9.50 15.64
C LYS A 86 17.98 8.98 17.03
N GLU A 87 17.65 9.89 17.95
CA GLU A 87 17.15 9.56 19.27
C GLU A 87 15.78 8.87 19.19
N GLN A 88 14.84 9.47 18.46
CA GLN A 88 13.52 8.87 18.26
C GLN A 88 13.59 7.47 17.62
N ILE A 89 14.48 7.29 16.65
CA ILE A 89 14.72 5.98 16.02
C ILE A 89 15.28 4.98 17.04
N LYS A 90 16.24 5.43 17.86
CA LYS A 90 16.83 4.58 18.89
C LYS A 90 15.81 4.17 19.94
N ASP A 91 15.08 5.13 20.49
CA ASP A 91 14.04 4.87 21.51
C ASP A 91 13.00 3.90 20.97
N PHE A 92 12.56 4.10 19.72
CA PHE A 92 11.65 3.19 19.06
C PHE A 92 12.22 1.77 18.94
N LYS A 93 13.48 1.63 18.52
CA LYS A 93 14.14 0.33 18.42
C LYS A 93 14.25 -0.35 19.80
N ASP A 94 14.64 0.38 20.82
CA ASP A 94 14.78 -0.14 22.17
C ASP A 94 13.43 -0.62 22.71
N ASP A 95 12.36 0.15 22.50
CA ASP A 95 11.02 -0.15 23.01
C ASP A 95 10.34 -1.33 22.28
N HIS A 96 10.52 -1.42 20.96
CA HIS A 96 9.74 -2.35 20.12
C HIS A 96 10.53 -3.57 19.63
N LEU A 97 11.85 -3.47 19.48
CA LEU A 97 12.70 -4.55 18.98
C LEU A 97 13.50 -5.24 20.10
N GLY A 98 13.72 -4.54 21.21
CA GLY A 98 14.40 -5.11 22.36
C GLY A 98 15.74 -5.78 21.97
N LYS A 99 15.85 -7.10 22.19
CA LYS A 99 17.04 -7.90 21.88
C LYS A 99 17.39 -7.95 20.37
N ASP A 100 16.44 -7.63 19.51
CA ASP A 100 16.60 -7.66 18.05
C ASP A 100 17.02 -6.29 17.47
N ASN A 101 17.32 -5.32 18.35
CA ASN A 101 17.69 -3.96 17.99
C ASN A 101 18.94 -3.88 17.10
N ASP A 102 19.90 -4.79 17.28
CA ASP A 102 21.14 -4.84 16.50
C ASP A 102 20.99 -5.57 15.16
N LYS A 103 19.86 -6.24 14.92
CA LYS A 103 19.60 -6.94 13.69
C LYS A 103 19.31 -5.96 12.53
N MET A 104 19.61 -6.37 11.31
CA MET A 104 19.07 -5.73 10.13
C MET A 104 17.57 -6.02 10.03
N ILE A 105 16.76 -4.97 10.08
CA ILE A 105 15.30 -5.09 10.05
C ILE A 105 14.78 -4.89 8.64
N PHE A 106 14.05 -5.88 8.14
CA PHE A 106 13.25 -5.78 6.94
C PHE A 106 11.80 -5.51 7.36
N PHE A 107 11.14 -4.58 6.68
CA PHE A 107 9.77 -4.21 7.00
C PHE A 107 8.83 -4.37 5.81
N TRP A 108 7.72 -5.06 6.03
CA TRP A 108 6.69 -5.24 5.04
C TRP A 108 5.33 -4.83 5.60
N ASN A 109 4.74 -3.78 5.05
CA ASN A 109 3.44 -3.25 5.44
C ASN A 109 2.49 -3.29 4.24
N ASN A 110 1.61 -4.27 4.24
CA ASN A 110 0.61 -4.45 3.21
C ASN A 110 -0.55 -5.28 3.75
N ARG A 111 -1.72 -5.16 3.12
CA ARG A 111 -2.76 -6.14 3.31
C ARG A 111 -2.27 -7.52 2.82
N ASN A 112 -2.50 -8.55 3.61
CA ASN A 112 -2.23 -9.94 3.23
C ASN A 112 -3.24 -10.41 2.17
N ALA A 113 -3.06 -9.94 0.94
CA ALA A 113 -3.86 -10.34 -0.22
C ALA A 113 -2.98 -11.12 -1.20
N ARG A 114 -3.52 -12.15 -1.86
CA ARG A 114 -2.78 -13.07 -2.76
C ARG A 114 -1.86 -12.36 -3.74
N ARG A 115 -2.32 -11.24 -4.34
CA ARG A 115 -1.51 -10.44 -5.27
C ARG A 115 -0.26 -9.79 -4.64
N LYS A 116 -0.18 -9.74 -3.31
CA LYS A 116 0.96 -9.19 -2.56
C LYS A 116 2.00 -10.25 -2.22
N GLN A 117 1.68 -11.51 -2.48
CA GLN A 117 2.60 -12.66 -2.36
C GLN A 117 3.30 -12.75 -1.00
N SER A 118 2.58 -12.47 0.07
CA SER A 118 3.09 -12.47 1.44
C SER A 118 3.72 -13.80 1.85
N GLY A 119 3.13 -14.92 1.44
CA GLY A 119 3.69 -16.25 1.70
C GLY A 119 5.01 -16.48 0.95
N SER A 120 5.11 -16.05 -0.32
CA SER A 120 6.38 -16.14 -1.07
C SER A 120 7.48 -15.31 -0.40
N LEU A 121 7.12 -14.12 0.12
CA LEU A 121 8.07 -13.28 0.87
C LEU A 121 8.59 -14.01 2.12
N LEU A 122 7.70 -14.67 2.89
CA LEU A 122 8.09 -15.46 4.05
C LEU A 122 9.12 -16.54 3.70
N MET A 123 8.85 -17.29 2.63
CA MET A 123 9.72 -18.35 2.16
C MET A 123 11.10 -17.81 1.76
N TRP A 124 11.14 -16.83 0.88
CA TRP A 124 12.40 -16.23 0.41
C TRP A 124 13.18 -15.55 1.52
N PHE A 125 12.49 -14.90 2.46
CA PHE A 125 13.16 -14.31 3.60
C PHE A 125 13.75 -15.36 4.53
N SER A 126 13.07 -16.50 4.73
CA SER A 126 13.60 -17.59 5.52
C SER A 126 14.87 -18.19 4.90
N GLU A 127 14.87 -18.45 3.57
CA GLU A 127 16.06 -18.90 2.83
C GLU A 127 17.21 -17.89 2.96
N PHE A 128 16.94 -16.61 2.76
CA PHE A 128 17.93 -15.54 2.93
C PHE A 128 18.48 -15.49 4.35
N ALA A 129 17.62 -15.61 5.37
CA ALA A 129 18.06 -15.62 6.75
C ALA A 129 18.97 -16.82 7.08
N ASP A 130 18.71 -17.98 6.48
CA ASP A 130 19.60 -19.15 6.63
C ASP A 130 20.98 -18.91 6.02
N GLU A 131 21.07 -18.16 4.92
CA GLU A 131 22.35 -17.83 4.27
C GLU A 131 23.19 -16.81 5.05
N VAL A 132 22.56 -15.79 5.62
CA VAL A 132 23.26 -14.66 6.28
C VAL A 132 23.39 -14.80 7.79
N GLY A 133 22.75 -15.80 8.37
CA GLY A 133 22.61 -16.03 9.80
C GLY A 133 21.32 -15.41 10.36
N PRO A 134 20.40 -16.22 10.89
CA PRO A 134 19.10 -15.77 11.40
C PRO A 134 19.21 -14.83 12.60
N GLU A 135 20.36 -14.81 13.28
CA GLU A 135 20.67 -13.88 14.35
C GLU A 135 20.95 -12.45 13.85
N ASN A 136 21.25 -12.27 12.57
CA ASN A 136 21.64 -11.00 11.97
C ASN A 136 20.47 -10.23 11.34
N VAL A 137 19.32 -10.89 11.10
CA VAL A 137 18.21 -10.31 10.37
C VAL A 137 16.86 -10.61 11.01
N ASN A 138 15.88 -9.73 10.80
CA ASN A 138 14.49 -9.96 11.19
C ASN A 138 13.56 -9.32 10.15
N LEU A 139 12.48 -10.01 9.80
CA LEU A 139 11.38 -9.48 8.97
C LEU A 139 10.19 -9.14 9.85
N ILE A 140 9.83 -7.88 9.90
CA ILE A 140 8.60 -7.42 10.53
C ILE A 140 7.51 -7.29 9.47
N MET A 141 6.45 -8.05 9.62
CA MET A 141 5.26 -7.99 8.75
C MET A 141 4.11 -7.32 9.50
N HIS A 142 3.74 -6.12 9.08
CA HIS A 142 2.56 -5.44 9.60
C HIS A 142 1.35 -5.75 8.72
N THR A 143 0.57 -6.76 9.13
CA THR A 143 -0.54 -7.31 8.34
C THR A 143 -1.47 -8.18 9.20
N ASP A 144 -2.68 -8.44 8.70
CA ASP A 144 -3.54 -9.49 9.25
C ASP A 144 -3.06 -10.87 8.71
N PRO A 145 -2.51 -11.74 9.56
CA PRO A 145 -2.00 -13.04 9.11
C PRO A 145 -3.10 -13.98 8.58
N HIS A 146 -4.36 -13.73 8.96
CA HIS A 146 -5.52 -14.55 8.60
C HIS A 146 -6.49 -13.83 7.66
N ASP A 147 -6.05 -12.81 6.89
CA ASP A 147 -6.91 -12.12 5.92
C ASP A 147 -7.53 -13.15 4.96
N PRO A 148 -8.87 -13.23 4.83
CA PRO A 148 -9.55 -14.23 4.00
C PRO A 148 -9.23 -14.12 2.50
N MET A 149 -8.67 -12.98 2.06
CA MET A 149 -8.21 -12.76 0.69
C MET A 149 -6.72 -13.10 0.49
N GLY A 150 -6.06 -13.58 1.54
CA GLY A 150 -4.63 -13.88 1.59
C GLY A 150 -4.31 -15.35 1.75
N GLN A 151 -3.21 -15.56 2.43
CA GLN A 151 -2.73 -16.87 2.89
C GLN A 151 -2.70 -16.85 4.43
N ASP A 152 -2.91 -17.99 5.05
CA ASP A 152 -2.70 -18.13 6.50
C ASP A 152 -1.19 -18.15 6.76
N LEU A 153 -0.66 -17.01 7.19
CA LEU A 153 0.78 -16.82 7.36
C LEU A 153 1.31 -17.58 8.58
N GLU A 154 0.51 -17.74 9.63
CA GLU A 154 0.91 -18.51 10.80
C GLU A 154 1.03 -20.00 10.48
N THR A 155 0.06 -20.57 9.76
CA THR A 155 0.12 -21.94 9.27
C THR A 155 1.33 -22.15 8.34
N LEU A 156 1.58 -21.21 7.41
CA LEU A 156 2.75 -21.30 6.54
C LEU A 156 4.07 -21.29 7.32
N MET A 157 4.20 -20.46 8.35
CA MET A 157 5.41 -20.43 9.18
C MET A 157 5.64 -21.78 9.88
N VAL A 158 4.58 -22.38 10.40
CA VAL A 158 4.66 -23.71 11.05
C VAL A 158 5.03 -24.81 10.05
N ASP A 159 4.32 -24.87 8.92
CA ASP A 159 4.50 -25.91 7.91
C ASP A 159 5.91 -25.89 7.28
N HIS A 160 6.51 -24.72 7.17
CA HIS A 160 7.85 -24.55 6.60
C HIS A 160 8.96 -24.39 7.63
N GLY A 161 8.65 -24.60 8.92
CA GLY A 161 9.64 -24.53 9.99
C GLY A 161 10.33 -23.18 10.12
N ILE A 162 9.64 -22.09 9.77
CA ILE A 162 10.14 -20.74 9.94
C ILE A 162 10.09 -20.40 11.43
N ALA A 163 11.25 -20.48 12.07
CA ALA A 163 11.37 -20.37 13.52
C ALA A 163 11.00 -18.96 14.03
N ASP A 164 10.45 -18.93 15.22
CA ASP A 164 10.24 -17.68 15.98
C ASP A 164 11.54 -16.86 16.07
N GLY A 165 11.41 -15.56 15.83
CA GLY A 165 12.51 -14.61 15.89
C GLY A 165 13.16 -14.27 14.53
N ARG A 166 12.85 -14.99 13.44
CA ARG A 166 13.21 -14.59 12.08
C ARG A 166 12.17 -13.66 11.48
N VAL A 167 10.89 -13.92 11.78
CA VAL A 167 9.75 -13.16 11.30
C VAL A 167 8.86 -12.78 12.47
N SER A 168 8.50 -11.52 12.55
CA SER A 168 7.56 -11.00 13.53
C SER A 168 6.33 -10.47 12.82
N ILE A 169 5.13 -10.98 13.17
CA ILE A 169 3.88 -10.49 12.61
C ILE A 169 3.22 -9.57 13.63
N SER A 170 3.04 -8.33 13.27
CA SER A 170 2.30 -7.37 14.11
C SER A 170 0.80 -7.62 13.95
N LYS A 171 0.17 -8.10 15.02
CA LYS A 171 -1.27 -8.42 15.09
C LYS A 171 -2.16 -7.24 15.47
N GLU A 172 -1.58 -6.09 15.76
CA GLU A 172 -2.36 -4.93 16.13
C GLU A 172 -3.22 -4.47 14.97
N LYS A 173 -4.53 -4.75 15.09
CA LYS A 173 -5.52 -4.10 14.24
C LYS A 173 -5.49 -2.62 14.59
N VAL A 174 -5.00 -1.80 13.68
CA VAL A 174 -5.12 -0.36 13.81
C VAL A 174 -6.61 -0.02 13.90
N PRO A 175 -7.13 0.41 15.04
CA PRO A 175 -8.45 1.01 15.07
C PRO A 175 -8.40 2.23 14.15
N SER A 176 -9.40 2.40 13.30
CA SER A 176 -9.50 3.50 12.34
C SER A 176 -9.42 4.90 12.98
N GLU A 177 -9.51 4.98 14.31
CA GLU A 177 -9.48 6.19 15.12
C GLU A 177 -8.09 6.56 15.68
N LEU A 178 -7.11 5.63 15.66
CA LEU A 178 -5.77 5.82 16.24
C LEU A 178 -4.65 5.95 15.19
N GLY A 179 -4.97 6.34 13.98
CA GLY A 179 -4.07 6.33 12.82
C GLY A 179 -2.69 7.00 12.97
N LEU A 180 -2.49 7.87 13.94
CA LEU A 180 -1.25 8.66 14.09
C LEU A 180 -0.10 7.89 14.76
N GLU A 181 -0.35 7.07 15.77
CA GLU A 181 0.71 6.36 16.48
C GLU A 181 1.31 5.22 15.66
N HIS A 182 0.48 4.49 14.91
CA HIS A 182 0.95 3.42 14.04
C HIS A 182 1.69 3.92 12.79
N TRP A 183 1.36 5.11 12.30
CA TRP A 183 2.12 5.77 11.25
C TRP A 183 3.52 6.19 11.72
N ASN A 184 3.69 6.56 12.99
CA ASN A 184 4.99 6.84 13.58
C ASN A 184 5.85 5.58 13.66
N LEU A 185 5.26 4.41 13.97
CA LEU A 185 5.92 3.11 13.91
C LEU A 185 6.42 2.81 12.49
N PHE A 186 5.57 2.96 11.50
CA PHE A 186 5.90 2.79 10.09
C PHE A 186 7.07 3.67 9.66
N HIS A 187 7.04 4.95 10.04
CA HIS A 187 8.10 5.90 9.74
C HIS A 187 9.42 5.59 10.43
N ALA A 188 9.38 5.22 11.70
CA ALA A 188 10.58 4.90 12.45
C ALA A 188 11.30 3.68 11.88
N VAL A 189 10.56 2.63 11.50
CA VAL A 189 11.13 1.43 10.89
C VAL A 189 11.66 1.73 9.50
N LEU A 190 10.91 2.42 8.63
CA LEU A 190 11.39 2.84 7.31
C LEU A 190 12.67 3.66 7.38
N GLN A 191 12.76 4.59 8.31
CA GLN A 191 13.96 5.43 8.46
C GLN A 191 15.14 4.68 9.09
N SER A 192 14.88 3.66 9.91
CA SER A 192 15.95 2.81 10.44
C SER A 192 16.55 1.86 9.40
N LEU A 193 15.81 1.59 8.31
CA LEU A 193 16.26 0.77 7.18
C LEU A 193 17.07 1.56 6.14
N LEU A 194 17.03 2.89 6.19
CA LEU A 194 17.69 3.78 5.23
C LEU A 194 19.04 4.33 5.72
N ILE A 195 19.56 3.86 6.84
CA ILE A 195 20.86 4.15 7.41
C ILE A 195 21.74 2.91 7.34
#